data_8a4ddd01102052ba6d230fdc940a947d
#
_entry.id   8a4ddd01102052ba6d230fdc940a947d
#
_cell.length_a   1.000
_cell.length_b   1.000
_cell.length_c   1.000
_cell.angle_alpha   90.00
_cell.angle_beta   90.00
_cell.angle_gamma   90.00
#
_symmetry.space_group_name_H-M   'P 1'
#
loop_
_entity.id
_entity.type
_entity.pdbx_description
1 polymer ?
#
loop_
_entity_poly.entity_id
_entity_poly.type
_entity_poly.pdbx_seq_one_letter_code
_entity_poly.pdbx_strand_id
1 'polypeptide(L)'
;MSTDTRALREVVASPDLRRLLSVRVLGQFGDGMFQAALFSAVFFNPERATSAGEAAAGFATLLLPYSVVGPFAGVFLDRWRRQRVLLAGNLVRASVIVVFAALLAALGPTSLPVIALALVVVSANRFILSGLSAALPHVVQTHLLVTANSFSTTLGAGAAAAGGATAVALRLPFGTDDLGASRIALVAALLYVAAAILASRIAAGLLGPDDPPRQLRLRAALAAVARGVAQGAQHVRRRGPAARGLAAISAHRFFYGLSFVATLLLYTENGAIGRGFSGLGQVIVASVLGGLLAAVVTPATTRRIGTQRWIVVMFAAAAVVELVFGLPYTHPAFLVAAFFLGFAAQGSKICLDTLLQESVDDDYRGRVFSFYDTLFNVSFVSAAAASAVLLPDDGKSYPVIVLVAVGYAVTALVYGVMTARRAGEEPPEPVVTSPSLTG
;
A
#
# COMPACT_ATOMS: atom_id res chain seq x y z
N MET A 1 7.12 -32.56 7.94
CA MET A 1 6.96 -31.50 6.92
C MET A 1 5.62 -30.86 7.20
N SER A 2 5.58 -29.57 7.57
CA SER A 2 4.33 -28.91 7.95
C SER A 2 3.36 -28.88 6.76
N THR A 3 2.05 -28.91 7.04
CA THR A 3 0.97 -28.81 6.04
C THR A 3 1.17 -27.62 5.10
N ASP A 4 1.74 -26.52 5.61
CA ASP A 4 2.03 -25.29 4.87
C ASP A 4 3.12 -25.47 3.79
N THR A 5 4.16 -26.26 4.05
CA THR A 5 5.21 -26.49 3.04
C THR A 5 4.74 -27.38 1.90
N ARG A 6 3.78 -28.27 2.15
CA ARG A 6 3.17 -29.10 1.11
C ARG A 6 2.25 -28.26 0.22
N ALA A 7 1.40 -27.42 0.82
CA ALA A 7 0.53 -26.50 0.11
C ALA A 7 1.32 -25.53 -0.79
N LEU A 8 2.43 -24.99 -0.28
CA LEU A 8 3.28 -24.08 -1.07
C LEU A 8 3.94 -24.80 -2.26
N ARG A 9 4.40 -26.03 -2.11
CA ARG A 9 4.95 -26.81 -3.22
C ARG A 9 3.91 -27.11 -4.29
N GLU A 10 2.69 -27.43 -3.88
CA GLU A 10 1.58 -27.68 -4.80
C GLU A 10 1.19 -26.41 -5.57
N VAL A 11 1.13 -25.27 -4.90
CA VAL A 11 0.91 -23.94 -5.49
C VAL A 11 1.98 -23.63 -6.55
N VAL A 12 3.27 -23.79 -6.22
CA VAL A 12 4.38 -23.49 -7.14
C VAL A 12 4.51 -24.50 -8.27
N ALA A 13 3.94 -25.71 -8.14
CA ALA A 13 3.98 -26.73 -9.18
C ALA A 13 3.07 -26.38 -10.38
N SER A 14 2.02 -25.56 -10.20
CA SER A 14 1.10 -25.15 -11.28
C SER A 14 1.83 -24.35 -12.37
N PRO A 15 1.86 -24.81 -13.64
CA PRO A 15 2.50 -24.09 -14.73
C PRO A 15 1.82 -22.77 -15.05
N ASP A 16 0.50 -22.70 -14.91
CA ASP A 16 -0.27 -21.51 -15.22
C ASP A 16 -0.10 -20.43 -14.14
N LEU A 17 -0.03 -20.85 -12.86
CA LEU A 17 0.32 -19.95 -11.80
C LEU A 17 1.75 -19.39 -11.98
N ARG A 18 2.71 -20.23 -12.36
CA ARG A 18 4.10 -19.73 -12.60
C ARG A 18 4.13 -18.70 -13.72
N ARG A 19 3.36 -18.88 -14.80
CA ARG A 19 3.23 -17.87 -15.87
C ARG A 19 2.64 -16.57 -15.34
N LEU A 20 1.57 -16.64 -14.55
CA LEU A 20 0.95 -15.46 -13.94
C LEU A 20 1.89 -14.75 -12.99
N LEU A 21 2.61 -15.49 -12.14
CA LEU A 21 3.61 -14.95 -11.21
C LEU A 21 4.80 -14.32 -11.93
N SER A 22 5.24 -14.87 -13.07
CA SER A 22 6.31 -14.27 -13.86
C SER A 22 5.92 -12.90 -14.41
N VAL A 23 4.68 -12.75 -14.92
CA VAL A 23 4.13 -11.45 -15.32
C VAL A 23 4.10 -10.48 -14.13
N ARG A 24 3.66 -10.96 -12.94
CA ARG A 24 3.62 -10.17 -11.72
C ARG A 24 5.00 -9.69 -11.28
N VAL A 25 5.96 -10.60 -11.22
CA VAL A 25 7.33 -10.30 -10.77
C VAL A 25 8.00 -9.26 -11.66
N LEU A 26 7.98 -9.46 -12.99
CA LEU A 26 8.56 -8.49 -13.92
C LEU A 26 7.83 -7.15 -13.88
N GLY A 27 6.49 -7.17 -13.85
CA GLY A 27 5.70 -5.95 -13.74
C GLY A 27 6.00 -5.18 -12.46
N GLN A 28 5.98 -5.84 -11.30
CA GLN A 28 6.22 -5.18 -10.01
C GLN A 28 7.69 -4.79 -9.81
N PHE A 29 8.65 -5.53 -10.37
CA PHE A 29 10.05 -5.09 -10.39
C PHE A 29 10.17 -3.78 -11.20
N GLY A 30 9.55 -3.70 -12.38
CA GLY A 30 9.45 -2.47 -13.17
C GLY A 30 8.74 -1.34 -12.42
N ASP A 31 7.68 -1.65 -11.65
CA ASP A 31 6.98 -0.68 -10.81
C ASP A 31 7.89 -0.08 -9.75
N GLY A 32 8.68 -0.91 -9.06
CA GLY A 32 9.67 -0.45 -8.09
C GLY A 32 10.73 0.44 -8.71
N MET A 33 11.25 0.06 -9.89
CA MET A 33 12.21 0.88 -10.63
C MET A 33 11.62 2.23 -11.04
N PHE A 34 10.43 2.23 -11.64
CA PHE A 34 9.76 3.46 -12.08
C PHE A 34 9.44 4.39 -10.90
N GLN A 35 8.91 3.83 -9.80
CA GLN A 35 8.61 4.62 -8.60
C GLN A 35 9.88 5.22 -7.98
N ALA A 36 10.98 4.49 -7.93
CA ALA A 36 12.25 5.01 -7.43
C ALA A 36 12.83 6.10 -8.36
N ALA A 37 12.71 5.95 -9.68
CA ALA A 37 13.10 6.98 -10.65
C ALA A 37 12.24 8.24 -10.49
N LEU A 38 10.92 8.09 -10.41
CA LEU A 38 9.98 9.18 -10.20
C LEU A 38 10.25 9.88 -8.87
N PHE A 39 10.40 9.11 -7.79
CA PHE A 39 10.67 9.64 -6.46
C PHE A 39 11.97 10.44 -6.43
N SER A 40 13.03 9.93 -7.05
CA SER A 40 14.32 10.62 -7.13
C SER A 40 14.26 11.91 -7.96
N ALA A 41 13.50 11.93 -9.05
CA ALA A 41 13.35 13.10 -9.90
C ALA A 41 12.54 14.21 -9.21
N VAL A 42 11.47 13.85 -8.49
CA VAL A 42 10.56 14.82 -7.86
C VAL A 42 11.10 15.31 -6.52
N PHE A 43 11.65 14.41 -5.66
CA PHE A 43 11.96 14.74 -4.27
C PHE A 43 13.44 14.96 -3.97
N PHE A 44 14.35 14.46 -4.81
CA PHE A 44 15.79 14.45 -4.53
C PHE A 44 16.65 15.16 -5.56
N ASN A 45 16.06 16.00 -6.39
CA ASN A 45 16.86 16.94 -7.15
C ASN A 45 17.24 18.10 -6.21
N PRO A 46 18.56 18.27 -5.87
CA PRO A 46 19.03 19.26 -4.90
C PRO A 46 18.55 20.69 -5.18
N GLU A 47 18.32 21.00 -6.45
CA GLU A 47 17.90 22.33 -6.90
C GLU A 47 16.38 22.57 -6.76
N ARG A 48 15.56 21.56 -6.47
CA ARG A 48 14.10 21.64 -6.65
C ARG A 48 13.24 21.20 -5.46
N ALA A 49 13.73 20.42 -4.51
CA ALA A 49 12.93 20.01 -3.37
C ALA A 49 12.98 21.08 -2.28
N THR A 50 12.23 22.16 -2.41
CA THR A 50 12.35 23.33 -1.55
C THR A 50 11.20 23.52 -0.57
N SER A 51 10.06 22.79 -0.72
CA SER A 51 8.93 23.03 0.19
C SER A 51 8.10 21.80 0.53
N ALA A 52 7.47 21.84 1.70
CA ALA A 52 6.49 20.85 2.14
C ALA A 52 5.30 20.73 1.16
N GLY A 53 4.97 21.83 0.43
CA GLY A 53 3.92 21.84 -0.58
C GLY A 53 4.26 20.98 -1.81
N GLU A 54 5.51 20.99 -2.26
CA GLU A 54 5.96 20.15 -3.38
C GLU A 54 5.97 18.67 -2.98
N ALA A 55 6.42 18.35 -1.77
CA ALA A 55 6.32 17.01 -1.22
C ALA A 55 4.86 16.53 -1.17
N ALA A 56 3.94 17.37 -0.69
CA ALA A 56 2.52 17.06 -0.64
C ALA A 56 1.92 16.80 -2.03
N ALA A 57 2.26 17.62 -3.03
CA ALA A 57 1.82 17.44 -4.41
C ALA A 57 2.35 16.12 -5.00
N GLY A 58 3.60 15.76 -4.73
CA GLY A 58 4.18 14.49 -5.16
C GLY A 58 3.47 13.29 -4.56
N PHE A 59 3.17 13.30 -3.25
CA PHE A 59 2.41 12.22 -2.60
C PHE A 59 0.96 12.15 -3.07
N ALA A 60 0.31 13.29 -3.28
CA ALA A 60 -1.02 13.33 -3.88
C ALA A 60 -1.00 12.67 -5.26
N THR A 61 0.00 12.99 -6.08
CA THR A 61 0.21 12.39 -7.40
C THR A 61 0.37 10.87 -7.33
N LEU A 62 1.13 10.36 -6.37
CA LEU A 62 1.35 8.91 -6.22
C LEU A 62 0.14 8.15 -5.66
N LEU A 63 -0.62 8.76 -4.74
CA LEU A 63 -1.62 8.04 -3.96
C LEU A 63 -3.07 8.27 -4.39
N LEU A 64 -3.41 9.44 -4.97
CA LEU A 64 -4.76 9.71 -5.47
C LEU A 64 -5.26 8.69 -6.50
N PRO A 65 -4.44 8.21 -7.46
CA PRO A 65 -4.89 7.19 -8.40
C PRO A 65 -5.32 5.89 -7.74
N TYR A 66 -4.68 5.51 -6.62
CA TYR A 66 -5.07 4.32 -5.86
C TYR A 66 -6.48 4.44 -5.28
N SER A 67 -6.86 5.63 -4.82
CA SER A 67 -8.18 5.91 -4.27
C SER A 67 -9.27 5.98 -5.33
N VAL A 68 -8.93 6.52 -6.51
CA VAL A 68 -9.91 6.75 -7.58
C VAL A 68 -10.03 5.53 -8.49
N VAL A 69 -8.93 4.98 -8.97
CA VAL A 69 -8.93 3.87 -9.96
C VAL A 69 -9.26 2.53 -9.30
N GLY A 70 -8.78 2.30 -8.07
CA GLY A 70 -8.91 1.01 -7.38
C GLY A 70 -10.36 0.47 -7.35
N PRO A 71 -11.34 1.20 -6.81
CA PRO A 71 -12.72 0.74 -6.72
C PRO A 71 -13.38 0.47 -8.08
N PHE A 72 -12.97 1.20 -9.13
CA PHE A 72 -13.58 1.10 -10.45
C PHE A 72 -12.91 0.06 -11.36
N ALA A 73 -11.70 -0.41 -11.01
CA ALA A 73 -10.98 -1.41 -11.80
C ALA A 73 -11.80 -2.67 -12.05
N GLY A 74 -12.56 -3.14 -11.05
CA GLY A 74 -13.40 -4.34 -11.14
C GLY A 74 -14.39 -4.29 -12.27
N VAL A 75 -15.04 -3.14 -12.51
CA VAL A 75 -16.03 -2.97 -13.58
C VAL A 75 -15.49 -3.33 -14.97
N PHE A 76 -14.23 -3.00 -15.21
CA PHE A 76 -13.56 -3.30 -16.48
C PHE A 76 -13.03 -4.74 -16.51
N LEU A 77 -12.51 -5.24 -15.38
CA LEU A 77 -11.96 -6.59 -15.25
C LEU A 77 -13.02 -7.68 -15.34
N ASP A 78 -14.27 -7.38 -14.99
CA ASP A 78 -15.40 -8.29 -15.15
C ASP A 78 -15.89 -8.36 -16.62
N ARG A 79 -15.50 -7.39 -17.46
CA ARG A 79 -15.94 -7.30 -18.86
C ARG A 79 -14.86 -7.70 -19.85
N TRP A 80 -13.60 -7.45 -19.51
CA TRP A 80 -12.48 -7.66 -20.41
C TRP A 80 -11.71 -8.93 -20.03
N ARG A 81 -11.28 -9.67 -21.04
CA ARG A 81 -10.41 -10.82 -20.82
C ARG A 81 -9.16 -10.37 -20.08
N ARG A 82 -8.95 -10.87 -18.87
CA ARG A 82 -7.87 -10.44 -17.99
C ARG A 82 -6.49 -10.62 -18.59
N GLN A 83 -6.32 -11.67 -19.43
CA GLN A 83 -5.08 -11.85 -20.20
C GLN A 83 -4.80 -10.63 -21.11
N ARG A 84 -5.81 -10.12 -21.84
CA ARG A 84 -5.67 -8.92 -22.68
C ARG A 84 -5.41 -7.67 -21.85
N VAL A 85 -6.00 -7.57 -20.69
CA VAL A 85 -5.75 -6.46 -19.74
C VAL A 85 -4.29 -6.46 -19.30
N LEU A 86 -3.74 -7.63 -18.94
CA LEU A 86 -2.33 -7.75 -18.56
C LEU A 86 -1.40 -7.42 -19.73
N LEU A 87 -1.69 -7.90 -20.93
CA LEU A 87 -0.92 -7.60 -22.13
C LEU A 87 -0.97 -6.11 -22.49
N ALA A 88 -2.17 -5.61 -22.75
CA ALA A 88 -2.37 -4.22 -23.20
C ALA A 88 -1.93 -3.21 -22.12
N GLY A 89 -2.25 -3.48 -20.84
CA GLY A 89 -1.86 -2.60 -19.74
C GLY A 89 -0.34 -2.47 -19.58
N ASN A 90 0.42 -3.56 -19.76
CA ASN A 90 1.87 -3.51 -19.74
C ASN A 90 2.44 -2.76 -20.96
N LEU A 91 1.87 -2.94 -22.16
CA LEU A 91 2.27 -2.20 -23.36
C LEU A 91 1.96 -0.71 -23.23
N VAL A 92 0.78 -0.35 -22.73
CA VAL A 92 0.41 1.05 -22.48
C VAL A 92 1.39 1.68 -21.47
N ARG A 93 1.70 1.00 -20.37
CA ARG A 93 2.69 1.50 -19.41
C ARG A 93 4.05 1.73 -20.07
N ALA A 94 4.55 0.75 -20.82
CA ALA A 94 5.82 0.87 -21.52
C ALA A 94 5.83 2.08 -22.47
N SER A 95 4.78 2.26 -23.29
CA SER A 95 4.68 3.37 -24.23
C SER A 95 4.60 4.72 -23.51
N VAL A 96 3.79 4.82 -22.46
CA VAL A 96 3.65 6.05 -21.68
C VAL A 96 4.97 6.41 -20.98
N ILE A 97 5.74 5.42 -20.49
CA ILE A 97 7.03 5.67 -19.86
C ILE A 97 8.08 6.14 -20.86
N VAL A 98 8.06 5.67 -22.09
CA VAL A 98 8.96 6.21 -23.13
C VAL A 98 8.70 7.69 -23.36
N VAL A 99 7.43 8.11 -23.47
CA VAL A 99 7.07 9.54 -23.59
C VAL A 99 7.43 10.30 -22.30
N PHE A 100 7.13 9.73 -21.15
CA PHE A 100 7.49 10.29 -19.84
C PHE A 100 9.00 10.55 -19.73
N ALA A 101 9.84 9.56 -20.09
CA ALA A 101 11.30 9.70 -20.03
C ALA A 101 11.83 10.80 -20.93
N ALA A 102 11.29 10.93 -22.15
CA ALA A 102 11.66 11.98 -23.08
C ALA A 102 11.26 13.38 -22.54
N LEU A 103 10.05 13.51 -22.00
CA LEU A 103 9.57 14.77 -21.43
C LEU A 103 10.25 15.12 -20.11
N LEU A 104 10.59 14.13 -19.27
CA LEU A 104 11.34 14.34 -18.04
C LEU A 104 12.71 14.94 -18.35
N ALA A 105 13.43 14.37 -19.33
CA ALA A 105 14.73 14.89 -19.75
C ALA A 105 14.66 16.29 -20.37
N ALA A 106 13.58 16.63 -21.07
CA ALA A 106 13.42 17.90 -21.78
C ALA A 106 12.82 19.03 -20.92
N LEU A 107 11.85 18.73 -20.08
CA LEU A 107 11.02 19.71 -19.37
C LEU A 107 11.21 19.69 -17.84
N GLY A 108 11.88 18.67 -17.33
CA GLY A 108 12.04 18.41 -15.91
C GLY A 108 10.78 17.87 -15.21
N PRO A 109 10.95 17.43 -13.93
CA PRO A 109 9.96 16.61 -13.22
C PRO A 109 8.73 17.39 -12.73
N THR A 110 8.82 18.70 -12.57
CA THR A 110 7.71 19.56 -12.10
C THR A 110 6.76 19.99 -13.20
N SER A 111 7.06 19.63 -14.46
CA SER A 111 6.20 19.97 -15.59
C SER A 111 4.89 19.18 -15.56
N LEU A 112 3.77 19.86 -15.84
CA LEU A 112 2.43 19.25 -15.81
C LEU A 112 2.30 17.99 -16.70
N PRO A 113 2.87 17.95 -17.93
CA PRO A 113 2.84 16.74 -18.76
C PRO A 113 3.54 15.54 -18.09
N VAL A 114 4.69 15.75 -17.44
CA VAL A 114 5.44 14.69 -16.76
C VAL A 114 4.62 14.15 -15.59
N ILE A 115 4.05 15.02 -14.78
CA ILE A 115 3.17 14.65 -13.66
C ILE A 115 1.94 13.87 -14.17
N ALA A 116 1.30 14.35 -15.24
CA ALA A 116 0.13 13.68 -15.83
C ALA A 116 0.47 12.26 -16.33
N LEU A 117 1.61 12.08 -17.00
CA LEU A 117 2.04 10.77 -17.47
C LEU A 117 2.41 9.84 -16.30
N ALA A 118 3.05 10.36 -15.25
CA ALA A 118 3.31 9.59 -14.03
C ALA A 118 2.01 9.08 -13.41
N LEU A 119 0.97 9.95 -13.31
CA LEU A 119 -0.36 9.56 -12.85
C LEU A 119 -0.98 8.45 -13.70
N VAL A 120 -0.84 8.51 -15.02
CA VAL A 120 -1.34 7.46 -15.92
C VAL A 120 -0.63 6.13 -15.65
N VAL A 121 0.70 6.12 -15.50
CA VAL A 121 1.47 4.89 -15.23
C VAL A 121 1.06 4.29 -13.88
N VAL A 122 0.96 5.10 -12.83
CA VAL A 122 0.58 4.64 -11.47
C VAL A 122 -0.87 4.13 -11.47
N SER A 123 -1.78 4.78 -12.20
CA SER A 123 -3.17 4.33 -12.36
C SER A 123 -3.25 2.99 -13.09
N ALA A 124 -2.50 2.84 -14.18
CA ALA A 124 -2.42 1.59 -14.93
C ALA A 124 -1.82 0.46 -14.08
N ASN A 125 -0.84 0.77 -13.22
CA ASN A 125 -0.29 -0.21 -12.27
C ASN A 125 -1.39 -0.73 -11.33
N ARG A 126 -2.17 0.14 -10.72
CA ARG A 126 -3.27 -0.27 -9.84
C ARG A 126 -4.27 -1.17 -10.55
N PHE A 127 -4.62 -0.83 -11.78
CA PHE A 127 -5.51 -1.61 -12.61
C PHE A 127 -4.97 -3.03 -12.89
N ILE A 128 -3.68 -3.14 -13.23
CA ILE A 128 -3.01 -4.42 -13.49
C ILE A 128 -2.93 -5.28 -12.22
N LEU A 129 -2.60 -4.70 -11.06
CA LEU A 129 -2.56 -5.43 -9.79
C LEU A 129 -3.93 -6.01 -9.43
N SER A 130 -5.01 -5.26 -9.67
CA SER A 130 -6.38 -5.75 -9.51
C SER A 130 -6.68 -6.90 -10.48
N GLY A 131 -6.21 -6.81 -11.73
CA GLY A 131 -6.33 -7.87 -12.74
C GLY A 131 -5.59 -9.15 -12.36
N LEU A 132 -4.37 -9.03 -11.83
CA LEU A 132 -3.58 -10.16 -11.33
C LEU A 132 -4.27 -10.87 -10.15
N SER A 133 -4.83 -10.11 -9.22
CA SER A 133 -5.56 -10.66 -8.08
C SER A 133 -6.86 -11.36 -8.52
N ALA A 134 -7.60 -10.77 -9.46
CA ALA A 134 -8.82 -11.35 -10.02
C ALA A 134 -8.55 -12.62 -10.86
N ALA A 135 -7.37 -12.73 -11.47
CA ALA A 135 -6.98 -13.90 -12.28
C ALA A 135 -6.58 -15.11 -11.43
N LEU A 136 -6.19 -14.92 -10.18
CA LEU A 136 -5.63 -15.98 -9.33
C LEU A 136 -6.56 -17.20 -9.14
N PRO A 137 -7.89 -17.04 -8.90
CA PRO A 137 -8.81 -18.17 -8.74
C PRO A 137 -8.93 -19.09 -9.98
N HIS A 138 -8.53 -18.62 -11.16
CA HIS A 138 -8.61 -19.40 -12.42
C HIS A 138 -7.37 -20.29 -12.64
N VAL A 139 -6.31 -20.09 -11.88
CA VAL A 139 -5.03 -20.82 -12.03
C VAL A 139 -4.64 -21.61 -10.79
N VAL A 140 -5.47 -21.54 -9.73
CA VAL A 140 -5.23 -22.22 -8.45
C VAL A 140 -6.53 -22.83 -7.93
N GLN A 141 -6.44 -24.02 -7.33
CA GLN A 141 -7.59 -24.68 -6.70
C GLN A 141 -8.08 -23.89 -5.48
N THR A 142 -9.39 -23.95 -5.21
CA THR A 142 -10.04 -23.09 -4.19
C THR A 142 -9.41 -23.25 -2.80
N HIS A 143 -9.04 -24.45 -2.39
CA HIS A 143 -8.44 -24.70 -1.07
C HIS A 143 -7.00 -24.14 -0.93
N LEU A 144 -6.32 -23.81 -2.03
CA LEU A 144 -4.98 -23.23 -2.06
C LEU A 144 -4.97 -21.70 -2.27
N LEU A 145 -6.16 -21.08 -2.49
CA LEU A 145 -6.26 -19.66 -2.84
C LEU A 145 -5.61 -18.73 -1.80
N VAL A 146 -5.80 -19.01 -0.52
CA VAL A 146 -5.23 -18.18 0.55
C VAL A 146 -3.69 -18.24 0.50
N THR A 147 -3.13 -19.44 0.39
CA THR A 147 -1.66 -19.65 0.28
C THR A 147 -1.11 -19.00 -0.99
N ALA A 148 -1.78 -19.20 -2.13
CA ALA A 148 -1.38 -18.63 -3.41
C ALA A 148 -1.45 -17.11 -3.42
N ASN A 149 -2.49 -16.52 -2.82
CA ASN A 149 -2.62 -15.07 -2.71
C ASN A 149 -1.53 -14.46 -1.82
N SER A 150 -1.27 -15.06 -0.64
CA SER A 150 -0.21 -14.62 0.25
C SER A 150 1.16 -14.73 -0.41
N PHE A 151 1.45 -15.85 -1.07
CA PHE A 151 2.70 -16.05 -1.79
C PHE A 151 2.86 -15.05 -2.96
N SER A 152 1.81 -14.89 -3.77
CA SER A 152 1.80 -13.97 -4.91
C SER A 152 2.01 -12.51 -4.48
N THR A 153 1.35 -12.04 -3.42
CA THR A 153 1.48 -10.67 -2.92
C THR A 153 2.85 -10.43 -2.31
N THR A 154 3.38 -11.38 -1.53
CA THR A 154 4.71 -11.27 -0.93
C THR A 154 5.81 -11.27 -1.99
N LEU A 155 5.71 -12.18 -2.99
CA LEU A 155 6.67 -12.24 -4.08
C LEU A 155 6.67 -10.95 -4.90
N GLY A 156 5.48 -10.39 -5.14
CA GLY A 156 5.34 -9.13 -5.86
C GLY A 156 5.91 -7.95 -5.08
N ALA A 157 5.66 -7.87 -3.77
CA ALA A 157 6.22 -6.81 -2.92
C ALA A 157 7.75 -6.90 -2.87
N GLY A 158 8.29 -8.13 -2.77
CA GLY A 158 9.73 -8.37 -2.84
C GLY A 158 10.33 -7.94 -4.18
N ALA A 159 9.64 -8.24 -5.28
CA ALA A 159 10.07 -7.81 -6.62
C ALA A 159 10.07 -6.28 -6.76
N ALA A 160 9.05 -5.59 -6.25
CA ALA A 160 9.00 -4.13 -6.26
C ALA A 160 10.13 -3.52 -5.40
N ALA A 161 10.39 -4.06 -4.23
CA ALA A 161 11.51 -3.62 -3.39
C ALA A 161 12.86 -3.84 -4.08
N ALA A 162 13.07 -5.00 -4.71
CA ALA A 162 14.28 -5.30 -5.46
C ALA A 162 14.45 -4.38 -6.67
N GLY A 163 13.36 -4.07 -7.39
CA GLY A 163 13.35 -3.11 -8.49
C GLY A 163 13.74 -1.71 -8.03
N GLY A 164 13.19 -1.26 -6.91
CA GLY A 164 13.55 0.02 -6.29
C GLY A 164 15.04 0.08 -5.91
N ALA A 165 15.56 -0.97 -5.26
CA ALA A 165 16.98 -1.07 -4.92
C ALA A 165 17.87 -1.07 -6.15
N THR A 166 17.46 -1.79 -7.22
CA THR A 166 18.18 -1.79 -8.50
C THR A 166 18.21 -0.39 -9.12
N ALA A 167 17.09 0.34 -9.10
CA ALA A 167 17.03 1.71 -9.60
C ALA A 167 18.03 2.62 -8.86
N VAL A 168 18.10 2.49 -7.54
CA VAL A 168 19.08 3.23 -6.73
C VAL A 168 20.51 2.89 -7.16
N ALA A 169 20.83 1.60 -7.34
CA ALA A 169 22.16 1.18 -7.79
C ALA A 169 22.49 1.70 -9.19
N LEU A 170 21.51 1.73 -10.10
CA LEU A 170 21.70 2.24 -11.46
C LEU A 170 21.93 3.75 -11.52
N ARG A 171 21.70 4.50 -10.48
CA ARG A 171 22.09 5.93 -10.42
C ARG A 171 23.61 6.13 -10.51
N LEU A 172 24.41 5.17 -10.06
CA LEU A 172 25.87 5.25 -10.17
C LEU A 172 26.35 5.35 -11.63
N PRO A 173 25.93 4.45 -12.58
CA PRO A 173 26.33 4.54 -13.97
C PRO A 173 25.48 5.49 -14.81
N PHE A 174 24.21 5.76 -14.46
CA PHE A 174 23.30 6.55 -15.29
C PHE A 174 23.23 8.04 -14.92
N GLY A 175 23.69 8.40 -13.73
CA GLY A 175 23.61 9.75 -13.18
C GLY A 175 22.47 9.93 -12.17
N THR A 176 22.56 11.01 -11.39
CA THR A 176 21.59 11.37 -10.35
C THR A 176 20.61 12.44 -10.80
N ASP A 177 20.79 12.97 -12.02
CA ASP A 177 19.99 14.01 -12.66
C ASP A 177 18.73 13.48 -13.34
N ASP A 178 17.96 14.36 -13.96
CA ASP A 178 16.72 14.02 -14.68
C ASP A 178 16.97 13.06 -15.85
N LEU A 179 18.13 13.15 -16.49
CA LEU A 179 18.55 12.25 -17.56
C LEU A 179 18.84 10.84 -17.03
N GLY A 180 19.49 10.74 -15.86
CA GLY A 180 19.69 9.46 -15.16
C GLY A 180 18.37 8.83 -14.76
N ALA A 181 17.42 9.61 -14.19
CA ALA A 181 16.09 9.13 -13.88
C ALA A 181 15.32 8.67 -15.12
N SER A 182 15.44 9.38 -16.24
CA SER A 182 14.83 9.00 -17.52
C SER A 182 15.39 7.68 -18.05
N ARG A 183 16.70 7.44 -17.97
CA ARG A 183 17.31 6.17 -18.36
C ARG A 183 16.82 5.00 -17.51
N ILE A 184 16.70 5.20 -16.20
CA ILE A 184 16.14 4.19 -15.27
C ILE A 184 14.68 3.89 -15.63
N ALA A 185 13.87 4.92 -15.93
CA ALA A 185 12.50 4.73 -16.38
C ALA A 185 12.41 3.92 -17.67
N LEU A 186 13.31 4.14 -18.64
CA LEU A 186 13.38 3.35 -19.88
C LEU A 186 13.71 1.88 -19.61
N VAL A 187 14.57 1.57 -18.64
CA VAL A 187 14.80 0.16 -18.21
C VAL A 187 13.52 -0.44 -17.65
N ALA A 188 12.74 0.30 -16.85
CA ALA A 188 11.44 -0.15 -16.39
C ALA A 188 10.47 -0.41 -17.57
N ALA A 189 10.49 0.43 -18.61
CA ALA A 189 9.67 0.21 -19.81
C ALA A 189 10.02 -1.12 -20.51
N LEU A 190 11.29 -1.49 -20.61
CA LEU A 190 11.70 -2.78 -21.16
C LEU A 190 11.18 -3.96 -20.34
N LEU A 191 11.14 -3.84 -19.01
CA LEU A 191 10.57 -4.87 -18.13
C LEU A 191 9.04 -5.02 -18.34
N TYR A 192 8.32 -3.93 -18.58
CA TYR A 192 6.92 -4.00 -18.92
C TYR A 192 6.67 -4.63 -20.30
N VAL A 193 7.54 -4.37 -21.28
CA VAL A 193 7.48 -5.09 -22.56
C VAL A 193 7.70 -6.59 -22.35
N ALA A 194 8.69 -6.97 -21.54
CA ALA A 194 8.93 -8.38 -21.21
C ALA A 194 7.73 -9.00 -20.48
N ALA A 195 7.12 -8.29 -19.53
CA ALA A 195 5.88 -8.72 -18.86
C ALA A 195 4.71 -8.87 -19.84
N ALA A 196 4.58 -7.98 -20.81
CA ALA A 196 3.57 -8.09 -21.89
C ALA A 196 3.80 -9.32 -22.76
N ILE A 197 5.06 -9.60 -23.14
CA ILE A 197 5.42 -10.81 -23.90
C ILE A 197 5.08 -12.07 -23.10
N LEU A 198 5.32 -12.11 -21.81
CA LEU A 198 4.92 -13.23 -20.97
C LEU A 198 3.39 -13.35 -20.87
N ALA A 199 2.68 -12.23 -20.71
CA ALA A 199 1.22 -12.21 -20.68
C ALA A 199 0.60 -12.72 -22.01
N SER A 200 1.23 -12.45 -23.17
CA SER A 200 0.77 -12.95 -24.47
C SER A 200 0.85 -14.47 -24.59
N ARG A 201 1.73 -15.13 -23.81
CA ARG A 201 1.89 -16.59 -23.79
C ARG A 201 0.86 -17.31 -22.90
N ILE A 202 0.04 -16.57 -22.17
CA ILE A 202 -1.08 -17.12 -21.39
C ILE A 202 -2.27 -17.29 -22.33
N ALA A 203 -2.95 -18.44 -22.26
CA ALA A 203 -4.11 -18.69 -23.08
C ALA A 203 -5.22 -17.64 -22.84
N ALA A 204 -5.83 -17.15 -23.91
CA ALA A 204 -6.72 -15.97 -23.89
C ALA A 204 -7.98 -16.13 -23.01
N GLY A 205 -8.44 -17.38 -22.75
CA GLY A 205 -9.58 -17.66 -21.88
C GLY A 205 -9.21 -18.10 -20.46
N LEU A 206 -7.94 -18.41 -20.19
CA LEU A 206 -7.51 -19.04 -18.94
C LEU A 206 -7.76 -18.19 -17.68
N LEU A 207 -7.68 -16.89 -17.81
CA LEU A 207 -7.75 -15.95 -16.66
C LEU A 207 -9.16 -15.38 -16.44
N GLY A 208 -10.16 -15.81 -17.23
CA GLY A 208 -11.52 -15.29 -17.18
C GLY A 208 -11.70 -13.88 -17.79
N PRO A 209 -12.86 -13.27 -17.62
CA PRO A 209 -14.04 -13.83 -16.95
C PRO A 209 -14.69 -14.94 -17.77
N ASP A 210 -15.25 -15.96 -17.08
CA ASP A 210 -15.90 -17.10 -17.72
C ASP A 210 -17.21 -16.69 -18.39
N ASP A 211 -18.00 -15.86 -17.71
CA ASP A 211 -19.25 -15.28 -18.21
C ASP A 211 -19.20 -13.74 -18.07
N PRO A 212 -18.94 -12.99 -19.15
CA PRO A 212 -19.02 -11.54 -19.08
C PRO A 212 -20.46 -11.10 -18.78
N PRO A 213 -20.68 -10.26 -17.74
CA PRO A 213 -22.03 -9.85 -17.36
C PRO A 213 -22.74 -9.16 -18.51
N ARG A 214 -24.08 -9.46 -18.67
CA ARG A 214 -24.95 -8.82 -19.66
C ARG A 214 -24.78 -7.30 -19.59
N GLN A 215 -24.64 -6.66 -20.75
CA GLN A 215 -24.25 -5.27 -21.00
C GLN A 215 -25.02 -4.24 -20.16
N LEU A 216 -24.60 -4.01 -18.93
CA LEU A 216 -24.91 -2.75 -18.25
C LEU A 216 -24.13 -1.62 -18.95
N ARG A 217 -24.82 -0.52 -19.28
CA ARG A 217 -24.13 0.67 -19.82
C ARG A 217 -23.00 1.08 -18.87
N LEU A 218 -21.85 1.45 -19.38
CA LEU A 218 -20.67 1.81 -18.55
C LEU A 218 -21.01 2.78 -17.41
N ARG A 219 -21.81 3.82 -17.72
CA ARG A 219 -22.28 4.79 -16.72
C ARG A 219 -23.06 4.13 -15.57
N ALA A 220 -23.94 3.17 -15.86
CA ALA A 220 -24.71 2.46 -14.85
C ALA A 220 -23.80 1.57 -13.98
N ALA A 221 -22.77 0.96 -14.55
CA ALA A 221 -21.82 0.15 -13.83
C ALA A 221 -20.90 1.02 -12.91
N LEU A 222 -20.42 2.16 -13.40
CA LEU A 222 -19.66 3.10 -12.57
C LEU A 222 -20.50 3.67 -11.41
N ALA A 223 -21.77 4.02 -11.69
CA ALA A 223 -22.71 4.46 -10.65
C ALA A 223 -23.03 3.34 -9.64
N ALA A 224 -23.04 2.08 -10.08
CA ALA A 224 -23.22 0.93 -9.18
C ALA A 224 -22.01 0.76 -8.23
N VAL A 225 -20.78 0.96 -8.73
CA VAL A 225 -19.58 0.92 -7.87
C VAL A 225 -19.58 2.08 -6.86
N ALA A 226 -19.87 3.31 -7.30
CA ALA A 226 -19.97 4.46 -6.39
C ALA A 226 -21.03 4.23 -5.29
N ARG A 227 -22.20 3.71 -5.67
CA ARG A 227 -23.22 3.29 -4.70
C ARG A 227 -22.74 2.16 -3.81
N GLY A 228 -22.00 1.20 -4.35
CA GLY A 228 -21.40 0.10 -3.59
C GLY A 228 -20.43 0.59 -2.50
N VAL A 229 -19.56 1.54 -2.81
CA VAL A 229 -18.66 2.17 -1.82
C VAL A 229 -19.46 2.88 -0.74
N ALA A 230 -20.50 3.65 -1.11
CA ALA A 230 -21.38 4.32 -0.15
C ALA A 230 -22.15 3.32 0.74
N GLN A 231 -22.63 2.21 0.17
CA GLN A 231 -23.26 1.11 0.91
C GLN A 231 -22.26 0.43 1.86
N GLY A 232 -21.02 0.21 1.42
CA GLY A 232 -19.93 -0.29 2.27
C GLY A 232 -19.68 0.62 3.48
N ALA A 233 -19.59 1.93 3.25
CA ALA A 233 -19.46 2.92 4.33
C ALA A 233 -20.63 2.91 5.30
N GLN A 234 -21.88 2.81 4.78
CA GLN A 234 -23.07 2.71 5.59
C GLN A 234 -23.12 1.41 6.40
N HIS A 235 -22.72 0.29 5.80
CA HIS A 235 -22.64 -1.01 6.48
C HIS A 235 -21.64 -0.96 7.63
N VAL A 236 -20.43 -0.41 7.40
CA VAL A 236 -19.40 -0.21 8.42
C VAL A 236 -19.94 0.63 9.60
N ARG A 237 -20.64 1.74 9.32
CA ARG A 237 -21.21 2.58 10.39
C ARG A 237 -22.16 1.82 11.34
N ARG A 238 -22.84 0.78 10.86
CA ARG A 238 -23.72 -0.09 11.65
C ARG A 238 -22.95 -1.18 12.41
N ARG A 239 -21.74 -1.53 11.97
CA ARG A 239 -20.87 -2.53 12.59
C ARG A 239 -19.83 -1.84 13.46
N GLY A 240 -20.15 -1.64 14.74
CA GLY A 240 -19.34 -0.86 15.69
C GLY A 240 -17.86 -1.22 15.75
N PRO A 241 -17.43 -2.51 15.78
CA PRO A 241 -16.02 -2.88 15.76
C PRO A 241 -15.30 -2.43 14.50
N ALA A 242 -15.91 -2.66 13.32
CA ALA A 242 -15.33 -2.26 12.03
C ALA A 242 -15.21 -0.72 11.91
N ALA A 243 -16.24 0.02 12.33
CA ALA A 243 -16.24 1.49 12.30
C ALA A 243 -15.11 2.08 13.17
N ARG A 244 -14.95 1.56 14.39
CA ARG A 244 -13.88 2.01 15.30
C ARG A 244 -12.50 1.67 14.77
N GLY A 245 -12.32 0.46 14.25
CA GLY A 245 -11.06 0.02 13.64
C GLY A 245 -10.68 0.91 12.46
N LEU A 246 -11.62 1.21 11.54
CA LEU A 246 -11.39 2.09 10.40
C LEU A 246 -11.09 3.53 10.84
N ALA A 247 -11.78 4.08 11.82
CA ALA A 247 -11.47 5.40 12.34
C ALA A 247 -10.07 5.46 12.96
N ALA A 248 -9.69 4.45 13.74
CA ALA A 248 -8.38 4.37 14.38
C ALA A 248 -7.24 4.25 13.36
N ILE A 249 -7.37 3.39 12.32
CA ILE A 249 -6.32 3.26 11.30
C ILE A 249 -6.22 4.49 10.41
N SER A 250 -7.33 5.19 10.17
CA SER A 250 -7.33 6.45 9.41
C SER A 250 -6.59 7.54 10.16
N ALA A 251 -6.83 7.65 11.48
CA ALA A 251 -6.08 8.56 12.35
C ALA A 251 -4.58 8.20 12.39
N HIS A 252 -4.26 6.91 12.60
CA HIS A 252 -2.90 6.42 12.52
C HIS A 252 -2.24 6.79 11.18
N ARG A 253 -2.94 6.54 10.07
CA ARG A 253 -2.41 6.79 8.72
C ARG A 253 -2.16 8.27 8.48
N PHE A 254 -3.00 9.14 9.03
CA PHE A 254 -2.80 10.58 9.00
C PHE A 254 -1.55 11.00 9.78
N PHE A 255 -1.39 10.58 11.03
CA PHE A 255 -0.21 10.92 11.83
C PHE A 255 1.08 10.31 11.28
N TYR A 256 1.02 9.07 10.81
CA TYR A 256 2.14 8.44 10.09
C TYR A 256 2.54 9.23 8.85
N GLY A 257 1.57 9.73 8.10
CA GLY A 257 1.80 10.58 6.93
C GLY A 257 2.51 11.88 7.28
N LEU A 258 2.12 12.54 8.38
CA LEU A 258 2.81 13.75 8.88
C LEU A 258 4.27 13.45 9.23
N SER A 259 4.53 12.39 10.02
CA SER A 259 5.89 11.96 10.35
C SER A 259 6.71 11.59 9.13
N PHE A 260 6.09 10.94 8.16
CA PHE A 260 6.77 10.53 6.93
C PHE A 260 7.19 11.74 6.09
N VAL A 261 6.30 12.73 5.90
CA VAL A 261 6.65 13.97 5.16
C VAL A 261 7.69 14.78 5.93
N ALA A 262 7.56 14.91 7.26
CA ALA A 262 8.59 15.56 8.09
C ALA A 262 9.94 14.88 7.92
N THR A 263 9.99 13.55 8.01
CA THR A 263 11.22 12.76 7.82
C THR A 263 11.80 12.98 6.42
N LEU A 264 10.97 13.01 5.38
CA LEU A 264 11.41 13.29 4.02
C LEU A 264 12.14 14.64 3.94
N LEU A 265 11.52 15.71 4.43
CA LEU A 265 12.10 17.07 4.41
C LEU A 265 13.40 17.16 5.22
N LEU A 266 13.45 16.52 6.40
CA LEU A 266 14.65 16.48 7.24
C LEU A 266 15.88 15.90 6.55
N TYR A 267 15.68 15.01 5.56
CA TYR A 267 16.76 14.33 4.83
C TYR A 267 17.09 14.98 3.49
N THR A 268 16.35 16.00 3.04
CA THR A 268 16.76 16.82 1.88
C THR A 268 18.09 17.53 2.17
N GLU A 269 18.74 18.07 1.15
CA GLU A 269 20.03 18.80 1.34
C GLU A 269 19.88 20.02 2.22
N ASN A 270 18.73 20.70 2.15
CA ASN A 270 18.39 21.85 3.01
C ASN A 270 17.73 21.43 4.33
N GLY A 271 17.48 20.14 4.54
CA GLY A 271 16.85 19.61 5.73
C GLY A 271 17.79 19.62 6.95
N ALA A 272 17.21 19.62 8.14
CA ALA A 272 17.96 19.72 9.39
C ALA A 272 18.93 18.54 9.65
N ILE A 273 18.74 17.38 9.01
CA ILE A 273 19.65 16.22 9.09
C ILE A 273 20.60 16.18 7.88
N GLY A 274 20.15 16.61 6.68
CA GLY A 274 20.98 16.87 5.52
C GLY A 274 21.75 15.65 4.96
N ARG A 275 21.27 14.41 5.14
CA ARG A 275 21.97 13.19 4.66
C ARG A 275 21.55 12.73 3.28
N GLY A 276 20.66 13.45 2.62
CA GLY A 276 20.21 13.17 1.27
C GLY A 276 19.55 11.80 1.12
N PHE A 277 19.56 11.31 -0.11
CA PHE A 277 18.90 10.05 -0.50
C PHE A 277 19.41 8.81 0.26
N SER A 278 20.72 8.74 0.52
CA SER A 278 21.30 7.58 1.21
C SER A 278 20.81 7.46 2.66
N GLY A 279 20.72 8.58 3.37
CA GLY A 279 20.19 8.61 4.73
C GLY A 279 18.71 8.25 4.79
N LEU A 280 17.90 8.81 3.88
CA LEU A 280 16.48 8.47 3.79
C LEU A 280 16.27 6.99 3.39
N GLY A 281 17.08 6.46 2.48
CA GLY A 281 17.05 5.06 2.10
C GLY A 281 17.25 4.13 3.30
N GLN A 282 18.17 4.47 4.20
CA GLN A 282 18.39 3.71 5.44
C GLN A 282 17.15 3.76 6.38
N VAL A 283 16.51 4.92 6.49
CA VAL A 283 15.26 5.09 7.28
C VAL A 283 14.12 4.24 6.69
N ILE A 284 13.97 4.24 5.37
CA ILE A 284 12.97 3.41 4.69
C ILE A 284 13.25 1.91 4.93
N VAL A 285 14.50 1.48 4.79
CA VAL A 285 14.89 0.09 5.07
C VAL A 285 14.60 -0.29 6.51
N ALA A 286 14.94 0.57 7.48
CA ALA A 286 14.63 0.35 8.89
C ALA A 286 13.11 0.17 9.12
N SER A 287 12.27 1.02 8.51
CA SER A 287 10.81 0.91 8.59
C SER A 287 10.29 -0.40 7.99
N VAL A 288 10.81 -0.81 6.84
CA VAL A 288 10.45 -2.09 6.19
C VAL A 288 10.83 -3.27 7.09
N LEU A 289 12.02 -3.28 7.68
CA LEU A 289 12.48 -4.33 8.60
C LEU A 289 11.57 -4.42 9.83
N GLY A 290 11.16 -3.28 10.39
CA GLY A 290 10.17 -3.22 11.47
C GLY A 290 8.83 -3.85 11.06
N GLY A 291 8.35 -3.51 9.86
CA GLY A 291 7.11 -4.08 9.31
C GLY A 291 7.19 -5.59 9.08
N LEU A 292 8.32 -6.10 8.59
CA LEU A 292 8.55 -7.54 8.43
C LEU A 292 8.54 -8.26 9.79
N LEU A 293 9.19 -7.69 10.80
CA LEU A 293 9.14 -8.24 12.15
C LEU A 293 7.72 -8.26 12.71
N ALA A 294 6.93 -7.20 12.48
CA ALA A 294 5.54 -7.15 12.89
C ALA A 294 4.69 -8.27 12.26
N ALA A 295 4.94 -8.61 10.99
CA ALA A 295 4.23 -9.69 10.31
C ALA A 295 4.46 -11.06 10.99
N VAL A 296 5.63 -11.26 11.61
CA VAL A 296 5.97 -12.48 12.35
C VAL A 296 5.41 -12.44 13.78
N VAL A 297 5.58 -11.31 14.48
CA VAL A 297 5.25 -11.17 15.90
C VAL A 297 3.75 -11.02 16.14
N THR A 298 3.05 -10.26 15.30
CA THR A 298 1.63 -9.92 15.49
C THR A 298 0.72 -11.15 15.63
N PRO A 299 0.78 -12.20 14.78
CA PRO A 299 -0.10 -13.36 14.92
C PRO A 299 0.09 -14.13 16.22
N ALA A 300 1.32 -14.21 16.72
CA ALA A 300 1.62 -14.88 17.99
C ALA A 300 1.12 -14.07 19.19
N THR A 301 1.25 -12.75 19.13
CA THR A 301 0.86 -11.85 20.23
C THR A 301 -0.66 -11.67 20.29
N THR A 302 -1.32 -11.51 19.14
CA THR A 302 -2.79 -11.37 19.11
C THR A 302 -3.52 -12.60 19.64
N ARG A 303 -2.96 -13.80 19.49
CA ARG A 303 -3.49 -15.02 20.11
C ARG A 303 -3.45 -14.98 21.65
N ARG A 304 -2.52 -14.23 22.25
CA ARG A 304 -2.37 -14.14 23.72
C ARG A 304 -3.18 -13.00 24.34
N ILE A 305 -3.14 -11.83 23.73
CA ILE A 305 -3.73 -10.61 24.32
C ILE A 305 -4.96 -10.08 23.57
N GLY A 306 -5.26 -10.65 22.41
CA GLY A 306 -6.40 -10.23 21.55
C GLY A 306 -6.02 -9.12 20.56
N THR A 307 -6.71 -9.13 19.42
CA THR A 307 -6.48 -8.21 18.27
C THR A 307 -6.66 -6.75 18.66
N GLN A 308 -7.72 -6.44 19.40
CA GLN A 308 -8.04 -5.05 19.76
C GLN A 308 -7.03 -4.45 20.75
N ARG A 309 -6.60 -5.23 21.76
CA ARG A 309 -5.57 -4.78 22.72
C ARG A 309 -4.23 -4.57 22.02
N TRP A 310 -3.90 -5.42 21.03
CA TRP A 310 -2.67 -5.25 20.26
C TRP A 310 -2.66 -3.94 19.46
N ILE A 311 -3.79 -3.55 18.86
CA ILE A 311 -3.94 -2.24 18.18
C ILE A 311 -3.64 -1.09 19.15
N VAL A 312 -4.20 -1.13 20.38
CA VAL A 312 -3.94 -0.10 21.41
C VAL A 312 -2.45 -0.02 21.75
N VAL A 313 -1.81 -1.19 21.95
CA VAL A 313 -0.36 -1.26 22.23
C VAL A 313 0.45 -0.66 21.08
N MET A 314 0.09 -0.93 19.82
CA MET A 314 0.80 -0.38 18.66
C MET A 314 0.70 1.15 18.61
N PHE A 315 -0.47 1.72 18.86
CA PHE A 315 -0.63 3.17 18.84
C PHE A 315 0.03 3.86 20.05
N ALA A 316 -0.05 3.25 21.22
CA ALA A 316 0.65 3.75 22.41
C ALA A 316 2.18 3.69 22.21
N ALA A 317 2.70 2.60 21.66
CA ALA A 317 4.12 2.46 21.32
C ALA A 317 4.55 3.52 20.30
N ALA A 318 3.76 3.78 19.26
CA ALA A 318 4.04 4.81 18.27
C ALA A 318 4.13 6.21 18.90
N ALA A 319 3.24 6.53 19.85
CA ALA A 319 3.28 7.80 20.58
C ALA A 319 4.60 7.97 21.39
N VAL A 320 5.02 6.93 22.08
CA VAL A 320 6.27 6.93 22.84
C VAL A 320 7.49 7.05 21.92
N VAL A 321 7.49 6.30 20.82
CA VAL A 321 8.57 6.30 19.83
C VAL A 321 8.75 7.69 19.22
N GLU A 322 7.66 8.37 18.86
CA GLU A 322 7.73 9.76 18.33
C GLU A 322 8.34 10.73 19.35
N LEU A 323 7.99 10.65 20.60
CA LEU A 323 8.56 11.53 21.64
C LEU A 323 10.03 11.20 21.93
N VAL A 324 10.36 9.91 22.08
CA VAL A 324 11.70 9.51 22.52
C VAL A 324 12.72 9.64 21.40
N PHE A 325 12.36 9.25 20.19
CA PHE A 325 13.29 9.17 19.07
C PHE A 325 13.05 10.23 17.99
N GLY A 326 11.89 10.88 17.95
CA GLY A 326 11.62 12.00 17.04
C GLY A 326 12.23 13.32 17.51
N LEU A 327 12.18 13.63 18.82
CA LEU A 327 12.66 14.90 19.38
C LEU A 327 14.17 15.15 19.26
N PRO A 328 15.08 14.16 19.32
CA PRO A 328 16.51 14.40 19.24
C PRO A 328 17.02 14.92 17.89
N TYR A 329 16.27 14.75 16.79
CA TYR A 329 16.65 15.12 15.41
C TYR A 329 18.03 14.60 14.99
N THR A 330 18.36 13.38 15.39
CA THR A 330 19.59 12.72 15.00
C THR A 330 19.31 11.51 14.09
N HIS A 331 20.21 11.25 13.13
CA HIS A 331 20.02 10.13 12.21
C HIS A 331 19.86 8.76 12.92
N PRO A 332 20.66 8.40 13.95
CA PRO A 332 20.45 7.12 14.65
C PRO A 332 19.07 7.03 15.34
N ALA A 333 18.59 8.13 15.92
CA ALA A 333 17.26 8.16 16.54
C ALA A 333 16.15 7.94 15.51
N PHE A 334 16.26 8.57 14.33
CA PHE A 334 15.31 8.38 13.24
C PHE A 334 15.32 6.96 12.66
N LEU A 335 16.47 6.28 12.63
CA LEU A 335 16.52 4.85 12.24
C LEU A 335 15.73 3.98 13.22
N VAL A 336 15.90 4.21 14.53
CA VAL A 336 15.16 3.48 15.56
C VAL A 336 13.67 3.84 15.51
N ALA A 337 13.34 5.13 15.38
CA ALA A 337 11.96 5.58 15.21
C ALA A 337 11.29 4.90 14.01
N ALA A 338 11.92 4.92 12.84
CA ALA A 338 11.40 4.33 11.62
C ALA A 338 11.14 2.82 11.75
N PHE A 339 12.05 2.09 12.40
CA PHE A 339 11.89 0.66 12.66
C PHE A 339 10.63 0.39 13.51
N PHE A 340 10.47 1.08 14.63
CA PHE A 340 9.33 0.85 15.53
C PHE A 340 8.02 1.42 14.97
N LEU A 341 8.04 2.53 14.24
CA LEU A 341 6.86 3.06 13.56
C LEU A 341 6.42 2.16 12.41
N GLY A 342 7.36 1.59 11.65
CA GLY A 342 7.08 0.57 10.65
C GLY A 342 6.49 -0.70 11.26
N PHE A 343 7.01 -1.13 12.41
CA PHE A 343 6.46 -2.24 13.19
C PHE A 343 5.02 -1.95 13.64
N ALA A 344 4.76 -0.78 14.22
CA ALA A 344 3.44 -0.38 14.70
C ALA A 344 2.42 -0.25 13.54
N ALA A 345 2.84 0.34 12.42
CA ALA A 345 2.02 0.51 11.23
C ALA A 345 1.57 -0.83 10.63
N GLN A 346 2.51 -1.76 10.45
CA GLN A 346 2.20 -3.08 9.89
C GLN A 346 1.42 -3.94 10.89
N GLY A 347 1.78 -3.92 12.17
CA GLY A 347 1.08 -4.67 13.21
C GLY A 347 -0.39 -4.24 13.36
N SER A 348 -0.66 -2.93 13.39
CA SER A 348 -2.03 -2.41 13.44
C SER A 348 -2.81 -2.70 12.16
N LYS A 349 -2.16 -2.65 10.98
CA LYS A 349 -2.79 -2.99 9.70
C LYS A 349 -3.23 -4.45 9.66
N ILE A 350 -2.38 -5.39 10.04
CA ILE A 350 -2.71 -6.82 10.10
C ILE A 350 -3.92 -7.06 11.00
N CYS A 351 -3.92 -6.44 12.18
CA CYS A 351 -5.03 -6.55 13.12
C CYS A 351 -6.34 -5.98 12.56
N LEU A 352 -6.27 -4.84 11.89
CA LEU A 352 -7.46 -4.25 11.29
C LEU A 352 -8.00 -5.08 10.12
N ASP A 353 -7.12 -5.56 9.24
CA ASP A 353 -7.52 -6.42 8.13
C ASP A 353 -8.26 -7.67 8.64
N THR A 354 -7.77 -8.27 9.73
CA THR A 354 -8.44 -9.40 10.42
C THR A 354 -9.78 -8.98 11.02
N LEU A 355 -9.82 -7.87 11.75
CA LEU A 355 -11.05 -7.36 12.37
C LEU A 355 -12.15 -7.08 11.32
N LEU A 356 -11.80 -6.51 10.18
CA LEU A 356 -12.75 -6.26 9.09
C LEU A 356 -13.24 -7.57 8.46
N GLN A 357 -12.35 -8.55 8.26
CA GLN A 357 -12.73 -9.86 7.72
C GLN A 357 -13.71 -10.59 8.64
N GLU A 358 -13.54 -10.48 9.97
CA GLU A 358 -14.39 -11.11 10.97
C GLU A 358 -15.72 -10.36 11.22
N SER A 359 -15.71 -9.03 11.09
CA SER A 359 -16.85 -8.18 11.47
C SER A 359 -17.80 -7.85 10.32
N VAL A 360 -17.42 -8.11 9.07
CA VAL A 360 -18.16 -7.71 7.88
C VAL A 360 -18.75 -8.91 7.17
N ASP A 361 -20.03 -8.83 6.82
CA ASP A 361 -20.73 -9.88 6.08
C ASP A 361 -20.08 -10.10 4.70
N ASP A 362 -20.02 -11.34 4.24
CA ASP A 362 -19.34 -11.74 3.00
C ASP A 362 -19.81 -10.93 1.77
N ASP A 363 -21.12 -10.67 1.67
CA ASP A 363 -21.72 -9.89 0.58
C ASP A 363 -21.26 -8.42 0.52
N TYR A 364 -20.77 -7.88 1.64
CA TYR A 364 -20.29 -6.50 1.75
C TYR A 364 -18.76 -6.40 1.80
N ARG A 365 -18.03 -7.51 1.97
CA ARG A 365 -16.58 -7.52 2.18
C ARG A 365 -15.83 -6.73 1.13
N GLY A 366 -16.10 -6.98 -0.16
CA GLY A 366 -15.44 -6.26 -1.25
C GLY A 366 -15.71 -4.75 -1.25
N ARG A 367 -16.94 -4.33 -0.90
CA ARG A 367 -17.34 -2.92 -0.83
C ARG A 367 -16.67 -2.22 0.36
N VAL A 368 -16.58 -2.91 1.49
CA VAL A 368 -15.92 -2.39 2.70
C VAL A 368 -14.43 -2.26 2.51
N PHE A 369 -13.77 -3.24 1.88
CA PHE A 369 -12.33 -3.13 1.58
C PHE A 369 -12.03 -2.03 0.54
N SER A 370 -12.87 -1.82 -0.46
CA SER A 370 -12.76 -0.66 -1.37
C SER A 370 -12.89 0.67 -0.63
N PHE A 371 -13.83 0.78 0.31
CA PHE A 371 -13.98 1.96 1.16
C PHE A 371 -12.76 2.15 2.07
N TYR A 372 -12.27 1.09 2.70
CA TYR A 372 -11.06 1.10 3.52
C TYR A 372 -9.84 1.59 2.74
N ASP A 373 -9.58 1.04 1.56
CA ASP A 373 -8.45 1.45 0.72
C ASP A 373 -8.52 2.94 0.35
N THR A 374 -9.73 3.41 0.02
CA THR A 374 -9.95 4.83 -0.27
C THR A 374 -9.66 5.69 0.96
N LEU A 375 -10.22 5.34 2.11
CA LEU A 375 -10.03 6.08 3.35
C LEU A 375 -8.56 6.10 3.80
N PHE A 376 -7.87 4.97 3.67
CA PHE A 376 -6.46 4.82 4.00
C PHE A 376 -5.56 5.74 3.17
N ASN A 377 -5.81 5.84 1.87
CA ASN A 377 -5.04 6.72 0.98
C ASN A 377 -5.42 8.21 1.16
N VAL A 378 -6.71 8.51 1.30
CA VAL A 378 -7.17 9.89 1.56
C VAL A 378 -6.59 10.43 2.86
N SER A 379 -6.53 9.60 3.93
CA SER A 379 -5.90 10.01 5.19
C SER A 379 -4.43 10.39 5.02
N PHE A 380 -3.67 9.64 4.23
CA PHE A 380 -2.26 9.96 3.96
C PHE A 380 -2.11 11.22 3.10
N VAL A 381 -2.92 11.38 2.05
CA VAL A 381 -2.90 12.59 1.21
C VAL A 381 -3.30 13.82 2.02
N SER A 382 -4.28 13.70 2.92
CA SER A 382 -4.66 14.77 3.83
C SER A 382 -3.52 15.15 4.79
N ALA A 383 -2.75 14.16 5.27
CA ALA A 383 -1.55 14.41 6.07
C ALA A 383 -0.48 15.16 5.26
N ALA A 384 -0.25 14.75 4.02
CA ALA A 384 0.69 15.44 3.14
C ALA A 384 0.27 16.89 2.88
N ALA A 385 -1.02 17.14 2.64
CA ALA A 385 -1.56 18.49 2.50
C ALA A 385 -1.43 19.32 3.80
N ALA A 386 -1.70 18.71 4.96
CA ALA A 386 -1.49 19.36 6.25
C ALA A 386 0.00 19.67 6.52
N SER A 387 0.90 18.79 6.09
CA SER A 387 2.35 19.00 6.19
C SER A 387 2.80 20.26 5.46
N ALA A 388 2.19 20.60 4.32
CA ALA A 388 2.50 21.81 3.55
C ALA A 388 2.23 23.12 4.32
N VAL A 389 1.37 23.06 5.34
CA VAL A 389 1.03 24.22 6.19
C VAL A 389 1.73 24.19 7.53
N LEU A 390 1.98 22.98 8.07
CA LEU A 390 2.45 22.78 9.44
C LEU A 390 3.97 22.66 9.55
N LEU A 391 4.65 22.23 8.48
CA LEU A 391 6.09 21.98 8.50
C LEU A 391 6.86 23.14 7.87
N PRO A 392 7.98 23.54 8.47
CA PRO A 392 8.96 24.39 7.80
C PRO A 392 9.72 23.61 6.72
N ASP A 393 10.38 24.33 5.81
CA ASP A 393 11.08 23.73 4.65
C ASP A 393 12.24 22.81 5.03
N ASP A 394 12.86 23.03 6.21
CA ASP A 394 13.92 22.14 6.75
C ASP A 394 13.37 20.87 7.42
N GLY A 395 12.05 20.74 7.55
CA GLY A 395 11.35 19.61 8.15
C GLY A 395 11.41 19.55 9.69
N LYS A 396 12.12 20.48 10.36
CA LYS A 396 12.32 20.45 11.82
C LYS A 396 11.21 21.19 12.56
N SER A 397 10.29 20.46 13.19
CA SER A 397 9.18 21.06 13.94
C SER A 397 8.85 20.26 15.20
N TYR A 398 9.30 20.74 16.36
CA TYR A 398 8.95 20.16 17.67
C TYR A 398 7.42 20.12 17.90
N PRO A 399 6.66 21.19 17.57
CA PRO A 399 5.20 21.16 17.70
C PRO A 399 4.54 20.05 16.90
N VAL A 400 5.03 19.77 15.68
CA VAL A 400 4.46 18.71 14.84
C VAL A 400 4.77 17.33 15.42
N ILE A 401 5.98 17.06 15.92
CA ILE A 401 6.30 15.79 16.59
C ILE A 401 5.39 15.58 17.81
N VAL A 402 5.23 16.61 18.64
CA VAL A 402 4.34 16.54 19.82
C VAL A 402 2.88 16.32 19.37
N LEU A 403 2.42 17.03 18.34
CA LEU A 403 1.08 16.83 17.76
C LEU A 403 0.85 15.38 17.31
N VAL A 404 1.81 14.81 16.62
CA VAL A 404 1.75 13.41 16.15
C VAL A 404 1.72 12.44 17.32
N ALA A 405 2.61 12.62 18.31
CA ALA A 405 2.66 11.77 19.49
C ALA A 405 1.36 11.84 20.31
N VAL A 406 0.84 13.05 20.54
CA VAL A 406 -0.47 13.24 21.19
C VAL A 406 -1.60 12.62 20.37
N GLY A 407 -1.56 12.77 19.04
CA GLY A 407 -2.54 12.17 18.14
C GLY A 407 -2.56 10.64 18.24
N TYR A 408 -1.40 9.99 18.28
CA TYR A 408 -1.29 8.56 18.53
C TYR A 408 -1.79 8.15 19.92
N ALA A 409 -1.41 8.90 20.96
CA ALA A 409 -1.84 8.63 22.33
C ALA A 409 -3.38 8.76 22.48
N VAL A 410 -3.97 9.82 21.92
CA VAL A 410 -5.43 10.03 21.91
C VAL A 410 -6.11 8.91 21.12
N THR A 411 -5.57 8.51 19.98
CA THR A 411 -6.13 7.40 19.19
C THR A 411 -6.10 6.09 19.97
N ALA A 412 -4.99 5.79 20.66
CA ALA A 412 -4.86 4.61 21.51
C ALA A 412 -5.89 4.64 22.66
N LEU A 413 -5.99 5.77 23.34
CA LEU A 413 -6.92 5.95 24.47
C LEU A 413 -8.38 5.83 24.04
N VAL A 414 -8.80 6.58 23.01
CA VAL A 414 -10.18 6.59 22.51
C VAL A 414 -10.56 5.19 22.02
N TYR A 415 -9.71 4.56 21.21
CA TYR A 415 -9.95 3.21 20.72
C TYR A 415 -10.02 2.20 21.88
N GLY A 416 -9.10 2.27 22.84
CA GLY A 416 -9.07 1.42 24.02
C GLY A 416 -10.34 1.55 24.90
N VAL A 417 -10.76 2.78 25.20
CA VAL A 417 -11.96 3.05 25.98
C VAL A 417 -13.23 2.54 25.26
N MET A 418 -13.33 2.81 23.95
CA MET A 418 -14.49 2.39 23.15
C MET A 418 -14.58 0.87 22.99
N THR A 419 -13.46 0.15 23.08
CA THR A 419 -13.44 -1.31 23.01
C THR A 419 -13.70 -1.95 24.38
N ALA A 420 -13.17 -1.37 25.46
CA ALA A 420 -13.35 -1.87 26.83
C ALA A 420 -14.80 -1.76 27.31
N ARG A 421 -15.50 -0.66 27.00
CA ARG A 421 -16.92 -0.45 27.39
C ARG A 421 -17.86 -1.53 26.86
N ARG A 422 -17.62 -2.06 25.65
CA ARG A 422 -18.46 -3.11 25.08
C ARG A 422 -18.14 -4.53 25.58
N ALA A 423 -16.88 -4.78 25.97
CA ALA A 423 -16.54 -6.06 26.61
C ALA A 423 -17.27 -6.25 27.95
N GLY A 424 -17.74 -5.14 28.57
CA GLY A 424 -18.58 -5.17 29.78
C GLY A 424 -20.11 -5.23 29.52
N GLU A 425 -20.53 -5.01 28.25
CA GLU A 425 -21.96 -4.97 27.86
C GLU A 425 -22.42 -6.26 27.16
N GLU A 426 -21.55 -7.14 26.70
CA GLU A 426 -21.91 -8.46 26.16
C GLU A 426 -22.29 -9.39 27.33
N PRO A 427 -23.53 -9.91 27.40
CA PRO A 427 -23.84 -10.96 28.36
C PRO A 427 -22.99 -12.19 28.11
N PRO A 428 -22.57 -12.93 29.15
CA PRO A 428 -21.82 -14.15 28.98
C PRO A 428 -22.54 -15.10 28.02
N GLU A 429 -21.82 -15.62 27.00
CA GLU A 429 -22.37 -16.62 26.10
C GLU A 429 -23.07 -17.71 26.91
N PRO A 430 -24.33 -18.10 26.57
CA PRO A 430 -24.98 -19.19 27.26
C PRO A 430 -24.10 -20.44 27.12
N VAL A 431 -23.68 -20.97 28.26
CA VAL A 431 -22.97 -22.25 28.32
C VAL A 431 -23.89 -23.29 27.67
N VAL A 432 -23.53 -23.69 26.43
CA VAL A 432 -24.19 -24.81 25.76
C VAL A 432 -23.84 -26.06 26.58
N THR A 433 -24.69 -26.37 27.54
CA THR A 433 -24.64 -27.67 28.22
C THR A 433 -24.97 -28.71 27.17
N SER A 434 -23.96 -29.52 26.81
CA SER A 434 -24.13 -30.71 25.98
C SER A 434 -25.28 -31.55 26.59
N PRO A 435 -26.29 -31.98 25.81
CA PRO A 435 -27.28 -32.90 26.34
C PRO A 435 -26.56 -34.18 26.73
N SER A 436 -26.69 -34.53 28.01
CA SER A 436 -26.24 -35.81 28.57
C SER A 436 -26.89 -36.95 27.77
N LEU A 437 -26.09 -37.70 27.05
CA LEU A 437 -26.50 -38.99 26.49
C LEU A 437 -26.69 -39.96 27.66
N THR A 438 -27.91 -39.98 28.18
CA THR A 438 -28.42 -41.10 29.00
C THR A 438 -29.67 -41.61 28.33
N GLY A 439 -29.58 -42.83 27.77
CA GLY A 439 -30.67 -43.58 27.22
C GLY A 439 -30.17 -44.71 26.36
#